data_89b70cd7e565d28a96e6a67df83d384d
#
_entry.id   89b70cd7e565d28a96e6a67df83d384d
#
_cell.length_a   1.000
_cell.length_b   1.000
_cell.length_c   1.000
_cell.angle_alpha   90.00
_cell.angle_beta   90.00
_cell.angle_gamma   90.00
#
_symmetry.space_group_name_H-M   'P 1'
#
loop_
_entity.id
_entity.type
_entity.pdbx_description
1 polymer ?
#
loop_
_entity_poly.entity_id
_entity_poly.type
_entity_poly.pdbx_seq_one_letter_code
_entity_poly.pdbx_strand_id
1 'polypeptide(L)' 'MSEAARLEKLETTIAYQEQAIEDLNKTVLAQAAEIAQLKRLVGNLGERLREIADNPVLAEGPEPPPPHY' A
#
# COMPACT_ATOMS: atom_id res chain seq x y z
N MET A 1 23.69 -24.10 -33.83
CA MET A 1 24.04 -22.94 -33.11
C MET A 1 25.38 -23.08 -32.47
N SER A 2 26.17 -22.06 -32.56
CA SER A 2 27.48 -22.11 -31.94
C SER A 2 27.35 -21.83 -30.46
N GLU A 3 28.38 -22.20 -29.74
CA GLU A 3 28.42 -21.95 -28.35
C GLU A 3 28.44 -20.47 -28.06
N ALA A 4 29.12 -19.72 -28.91
CA ALA A 4 29.18 -18.27 -28.72
C ALA A 4 27.77 -17.66 -28.84
N ALA A 5 27.01 -18.14 -29.83
CA ALA A 5 25.65 -17.62 -29.99
C ALA A 5 24.77 -17.97 -28.83
N ARG A 6 24.98 -19.14 -28.25
CA ARG A 6 24.19 -19.54 -27.08
C ARG A 6 24.54 -18.70 -25.88
N LEU A 7 25.80 -18.42 -25.67
CA LEU A 7 26.23 -17.59 -24.58
C LEU A 7 25.68 -16.18 -24.72
N GLU A 8 25.70 -15.69 -25.94
CA GLU A 8 25.17 -14.36 -26.19
C GLU A 8 23.69 -14.29 -25.85
N LYS A 9 22.96 -15.31 -26.24
CA LYS A 9 21.54 -15.34 -25.94
C LYS A 9 21.29 -15.42 -24.43
N LEU A 10 22.08 -16.22 -23.75
CA LEU A 10 21.95 -16.33 -22.31
C LEU A 10 22.26 -15.01 -21.62
N GLU A 11 23.28 -14.33 -22.08
CA GLU A 11 23.65 -13.06 -21.51
C GLU A 11 22.54 -12.04 -21.71
N THR A 12 21.95 -12.04 -22.89
CA THR A 12 20.83 -11.13 -23.15
C THR A 12 19.65 -11.45 -22.23
N THR A 13 19.36 -12.73 -22.08
CA THR A 13 18.24 -13.14 -21.23
C THR A 13 18.48 -12.75 -19.78
N ILE A 14 19.72 -12.94 -19.31
CA ILE A 14 20.05 -12.57 -17.94
C ILE A 14 19.91 -11.07 -17.75
N ALA A 15 20.34 -10.28 -18.71
CA ALA A 15 20.21 -8.83 -18.60
C ALA A 15 18.74 -8.42 -18.50
N TYR A 16 17.88 -9.07 -19.26
CA TYR A 16 16.46 -8.80 -19.18
C TYR A 16 15.91 -9.18 -17.82
N GLN A 17 16.34 -10.32 -17.31
CA GLN A 17 15.85 -10.76 -16.02
C GLN A 17 16.33 -9.86 -14.91
N GLU A 18 17.54 -9.38 -14.98
CA GLU A 18 18.07 -8.47 -13.99
C GLU A 18 17.26 -7.19 -13.97
N GLN A 19 16.91 -6.70 -15.16
CA GLN A 19 16.11 -5.48 -15.23
C GLN A 19 14.72 -5.71 -14.67
N ALA A 20 14.14 -6.86 -14.98
CA ALA A 20 12.81 -7.18 -14.47
C ALA A 20 12.83 -7.29 -12.95
N ILE A 21 13.86 -7.91 -12.41
CA ILE A 21 13.98 -8.05 -10.98
C ILE A 21 14.11 -6.68 -10.32
N GLU A 22 14.89 -5.81 -10.93
CA GLU A 22 15.07 -4.48 -10.39
C GLU A 22 13.75 -3.71 -10.40
N ASP A 23 13.01 -3.82 -11.50
CA ASP A 23 11.73 -3.12 -11.61
C ASP A 23 10.74 -3.68 -10.60
N LEU A 24 10.70 -4.99 -10.44
CA LEU A 24 9.82 -5.61 -9.48
C LEU A 24 10.18 -5.19 -8.05
N ASN A 25 11.47 -5.10 -7.78
CA ASN A 25 11.93 -4.71 -6.46
C ASN A 25 11.45 -3.29 -6.14
N LYS A 26 11.56 -2.39 -7.09
CA LYS A 26 11.08 -1.03 -6.90
C LYS A 26 9.58 -1.01 -6.66
N THR A 27 8.85 -1.80 -7.41
CA THR A 27 7.41 -1.86 -7.25
C THR A 27 7.03 -2.41 -5.87
N VAL A 28 7.73 -3.46 -5.45
CA VAL A 28 7.45 -4.04 -4.14
C VAL A 28 7.71 -3.04 -3.02
N LEU A 29 8.81 -2.30 -3.14
CA LEU A 29 9.11 -1.29 -2.13
C LEU A 29 8.07 -0.19 -2.10
N ALA A 30 7.62 0.24 -3.28
CA ALA A 30 6.59 1.27 -3.36
C ALA A 30 5.29 0.77 -2.75
N GLN A 31 4.93 -0.47 -3.05
CA GLN A 31 3.71 -1.03 -2.50
C GLN A 31 3.80 -1.23 -0.99
N ALA A 32 4.97 -1.60 -0.50
CA ALA A 32 5.15 -1.75 0.93
C ALA A 32 4.94 -0.41 1.64
N ALA A 33 5.42 0.68 1.03
CA ALA A 33 5.23 2.00 1.60
C ALA A 33 3.75 2.38 1.59
N GLU A 34 3.05 2.06 0.51
CA GLU A 34 1.63 2.34 0.43
C GLU A 34 0.85 1.56 1.47
N ILE A 35 1.20 0.31 1.64
CA ILE A 35 0.53 -0.53 2.63
C ILE A 35 0.75 0.02 4.03
N ALA A 36 1.97 0.45 4.32
CA ALA A 36 2.27 1.01 5.63
C ALA A 36 1.43 2.27 5.88
N GLN A 37 1.29 3.09 4.85
CA GLN A 37 0.50 4.30 4.98
C GLN A 37 -0.98 3.97 5.17
N LEU A 38 -1.48 3.01 4.42
CA LEU A 38 -2.87 2.60 4.56
C LEU A 38 -3.14 2.01 5.94
N LYS A 39 -2.21 1.24 6.46
CA LYS A 39 -2.36 0.68 7.79
C LYS A 39 -2.44 1.80 8.84
N ARG A 40 -1.66 2.83 8.66
CA ARG A 40 -1.70 3.95 9.58
C ARG A 40 -3.04 4.65 9.52
N LEU A 41 -3.54 4.88 8.32
CA LEU A 41 -4.83 5.54 8.15
C LEU A 41 -5.95 4.70 8.73
N VAL A 42 -5.92 3.41 8.50
CA VAL A 42 -6.94 2.53 9.04
C VAL A 42 -6.87 2.52 10.56
N GLY A 43 -5.67 2.53 11.11
CA GLY A 43 -5.50 2.57 12.55
C GLY A 43 -6.08 3.84 13.14
N ASN A 44 -5.82 4.98 12.50
CA ASN A 44 -6.37 6.24 12.97
C ASN A 44 -7.89 6.24 12.87
N LEU A 45 -8.40 5.71 11.79
CA LEU A 45 -9.84 5.65 11.61
C LEU A 45 -10.47 4.75 12.67
N GLY A 46 -9.83 3.62 12.95
CA GLY A 46 -10.32 2.72 13.98
C GLY A 46 -10.37 3.37 15.34
N GLU A 47 -9.35 4.17 15.64
CA GLU A 47 -9.32 4.88 16.92
C GLU A 47 -10.45 5.90 17.00
N ARG A 48 -10.71 6.59 15.91
CA ARG A 48 -11.80 7.54 15.90
C ARG A 48 -13.14 6.86 16.10
N LEU A 49 -13.32 5.73 15.46
CA LEU A 49 -14.54 4.98 15.64
C LEU A 49 -14.71 4.51 17.07
N ARG A 50 -13.60 4.12 17.70
CA ARG A 50 -13.66 3.69 19.08
C ARG A 50 -14.01 4.85 19.99
N GLU A 51 -13.46 6.03 19.72
CA GLU A 51 -13.78 7.19 20.51
C GLU A 51 -15.25 7.53 20.41
N ILE A 52 -15.79 7.43 19.21
CA ILE A 52 -17.20 7.71 19.02
C ILE A 52 -18.06 6.70 19.76
N ALA A 53 -17.67 5.45 19.70
CA ALA A 53 -18.42 4.40 20.38
C ALA A 53 -18.38 4.56 21.89
N ASP A 54 -17.19 4.94 22.41
CA ASP A 54 -17.04 5.09 23.85
C ASP A 54 -17.60 6.41 24.36
N ASN A 55 -17.78 7.38 23.49
CA ASN A 55 -18.26 8.70 23.87
C ASN A 55 -19.36 9.16 22.95
N PRO A 56 -20.55 8.68 23.16
CA PRO A 56 -21.66 9.07 22.30
C PRO A 56 -21.89 10.57 22.28
N VAL A 57 -21.54 11.23 23.36
CA VAL A 57 -21.68 12.68 23.39
C VAL A 57 -20.85 13.33 22.33
N LEU A 58 -19.65 12.81 22.14
CA LEU A 58 -18.80 13.31 21.08
C LEU A 58 -19.40 13.04 19.72
N ALA A 59 -20.00 11.89 19.57
CA ALA A 59 -20.61 11.55 18.32
C ALA A 59 -21.72 12.52 18.00
N GLU A 60 -22.51 12.87 18.98
CA GLU A 60 -23.55 13.82 18.75
C GLU A 60 -23.00 15.20 18.69
N GLY A 61 -21.90 15.39 19.41
CA GLY A 61 -21.13 16.56 19.25
C GLY A 61 -21.91 17.81 19.25
N PRO A 62 -21.37 18.78 18.63
CA PRO A 62 -22.02 20.07 18.60
C PRO A 62 -23.17 20.09 17.69
N GLU A 63 -23.43 19.06 16.99
CA GLU A 63 -24.50 19.07 16.14
C GLU A 63 -25.73 19.02 16.84
N PRO A 64 -26.58 19.92 16.68
CA PRO A 64 -27.83 19.91 17.33
C PRO A 64 -28.56 18.75 16.78
N PRO A 65 -29.22 18.14 17.60
CA PRO A 65 -30.03 17.10 17.14
C PRO A 65 -30.95 17.61 16.15
N PRO A 66 -31.23 16.85 15.32
CA PRO A 66 -32.15 17.23 14.36
C PRO A 66 -33.34 17.69 15.02
N PRO A 67 -33.68 18.59 14.59
CA PRO A 67 -34.77 19.21 15.13
C PRO A 67 -35.78 18.36 15.16
N HIS A 68 -35.83 17.73 15.47
CA HIS A 68 -36.79 17.08 15.59
C HIS A 68 -37.77 17.81 15.89
N TYR A 69 -38.06 17.98 15.56
CA TYR A 69 -39.03 18.71 15.76
C TYR A 69 -39.80 18.65 14.76
#